data_f2416785702ab8436b5d567bcebc27ed
#
_entry.id   f2416785702ab8436b5d567bcebc27ed
#
_cell.length_a   1.000
_cell.length_b   1.000
_cell.length_c   1.000
_cell.angle_alpha   90.00
_cell.angle_beta   90.00
_cell.angle_gamma   90.00
#
_symmetry.space_group_name_H-M   'P 1'
#
loop_
_entity.id
_entity.type
_entity.pdbx_description
1 polymer ?
#
loop_
_entity_poly.entity_id
_entity_poly.type
_entity_poly.pdbx_seq_one_letter_code
_entity_poly.pdbx_strand_id
1 'polypeptide(L)'
;PILLDGDTGYGDFNNMRRLVRKLEQRDIAGVCIEDKLFPKTNSFIQGERQELEDVQTFCGKIQAGKDAQHDDDFCIVARVEALIAGWGLDEALRRGEAYREAGADAVLIHSKQSRPDEILAFAREWANRCPLVIVPTKYYATPTEVFREHGISLVIWANHLVRASITAMQATARSIFETESLVDVEGRVATVAEIFRLQGADELLE
;
A
#
# COMPACT_ATOMS: atom_id res chain seq x y z
N PRO A 1 9.35 -9.54 -5.24
CA PRO A 1 9.31 -9.08 -3.84
C PRO A 1 7.89 -8.69 -3.44
N ILE A 2 7.56 -8.89 -2.16
CA ILE A 2 6.26 -8.51 -1.58
C ILE A 2 6.48 -7.38 -0.57
N LEU A 3 5.70 -6.30 -0.69
CA LEU A 3 5.54 -5.27 0.34
C LEU A 3 4.19 -5.51 1.04
N LEU A 4 4.22 -5.86 2.33
CA LEU A 4 3.00 -6.10 3.10
C LEU A 4 2.39 -4.77 3.56
N ASP A 5 1.06 -4.63 3.47
CA ASP A 5 0.31 -3.59 4.21
C ASP A 5 0.24 -4.02 5.69
N GLY A 6 1.02 -3.38 6.53
CA GLY A 6 1.18 -3.66 7.96
C GLY A 6 0.25 -2.85 8.86
N ASP A 7 -0.79 -2.19 8.28
CA ASP A 7 -1.73 -1.38 9.05
C ASP A 7 -0.98 -0.27 9.83
N THR A 8 -1.16 -0.17 11.16
CA THR A 8 -0.42 0.75 12.05
C THR A 8 0.74 0.06 12.78
N GLY A 9 1.16 -1.14 12.32
CA GLY A 9 2.14 -1.99 13.01
C GLY A 9 1.52 -2.97 14.00
N TYR A 10 0.19 -3.12 13.98
CA TYR A 10 -0.61 -4.05 14.80
C TYR A 10 -0.46 -3.90 16.32
N GLY A 11 -0.17 -2.69 16.79
CA GLY A 11 -0.08 -2.38 18.20
C GLY A 11 1.12 -1.49 18.54
N ASP A 12 1.85 -1.83 19.60
CA ASP A 12 3.02 -1.08 20.06
C ASP A 12 4.33 -1.47 19.35
N PHE A 13 5.46 -0.94 19.81
CA PHE A 13 6.78 -1.22 19.24
C PHE A 13 7.17 -2.71 19.34
N ASN A 14 6.69 -3.46 20.34
CA ASN A 14 6.96 -4.90 20.43
C ASN A 14 6.21 -5.68 19.35
N ASN A 15 4.98 -5.26 19.02
CA ASN A 15 4.23 -5.82 17.91
C ASN A 15 4.97 -5.58 16.58
N MET A 16 5.49 -4.35 16.38
CA MET A 16 6.27 -4.01 15.19
C MET A 16 7.55 -4.87 15.07
N ARG A 17 8.30 -5.02 16.16
CA ARG A 17 9.49 -5.91 16.21
C ARG A 17 9.15 -7.35 15.83
N ARG A 18 8.04 -7.86 16.38
CA ARG A 18 7.56 -9.21 16.05
C ARG A 18 7.14 -9.32 14.58
N LEU A 19 6.46 -8.29 14.05
CA LEU A 19 6.01 -8.25 12.67
C LEU A 19 7.20 -8.37 11.71
N VAL A 20 8.21 -7.50 11.85
CA VAL A 20 9.43 -7.51 11.02
C VAL A 20 10.07 -8.91 11.00
N ARG A 21 10.37 -9.48 12.18
CA ARG A 21 10.97 -10.82 12.28
C ARG A 21 10.14 -11.91 11.61
N LYS A 22 8.80 -11.81 11.68
CA LYS A 22 7.90 -12.79 11.06
C LYS A 22 7.84 -12.66 9.55
N LEU A 23 7.99 -11.47 9.03
CA LEU A 23 8.03 -11.20 7.60
C LEU A 23 9.35 -11.67 6.98
N GLU A 24 10.49 -11.35 7.60
CA GLU A 24 11.80 -11.83 7.18
C GLU A 24 11.86 -13.37 7.14
N GLN A 25 11.32 -14.05 8.16
CA GLN A 25 11.23 -15.52 8.18
C GLN A 25 10.43 -16.13 7.02
N ARG A 26 9.77 -15.32 6.21
CA ARG A 26 8.94 -15.72 5.06
C ARG A 26 9.39 -15.06 3.75
N ASP A 27 10.59 -14.53 3.72
CA ASP A 27 11.18 -13.88 2.56
C ASP A 27 10.31 -12.74 2.01
N ILE A 28 9.56 -12.06 2.89
CA ILE A 28 8.80 -10.85 2.54
C ILE A 28 9.77 -9.67 2.54
N ALA A 29 9.77 -8.90 1.44
CA ALA A 29 10.76 -7.86 1.19
C ALA A 29 10.56 -6.58 2.01
N GLY A 30 9.39 -6.36 2.61
CA GLY A 30 9.16 -5.17 3.41
C GLY A 30 7.74 -5.03 3.93
N VAL A 31 7.55 -4.01 4.74
CA VAL A 31 6.26 -3.66 5.36
C VAL A 31 6.00 -2.16 5.23
N CYS A 32 4.76 -1.81 4.89
CA CYS A 32 4.26 -0.44 4.96
C CYS A 32 3.39 -0.29 6.20
N ILE A 33 3.70 0.67 7.07
CA ILE A 33 2.89 1.02 8.24
C ILE A 33 2.45 2.47 8.16
N GLU A 34 1.24 2.80 8.68
CA GLU A 34 0.68 4.14 8.61
C GLU A 34 0.53 4.80 9.98
N ASP A 35 0.66 6.12 10.02
CA ASP A 35 0.65 6.94 11.23
C ASP A 35 -0.75 7.30 11.75
N LYS A 36 -1.72 6.39 11.61
CA LYS A 36 -3.03 6.48 12.22
C LYS A 36 -3.04 5.81 13.59
N LEU A 37 -3.96 6.25 14.46
CA LEU A 37 -4.24 5.52 15.69
C LEU A 37 -4.97 4.20 15.41
N PHE A 38 -4.62 3.16 16.15
CA PHE A 38 -5.34 1.89 16.14
C PHE A 38 -6.57 1.95 17.09
N PRO A 39 -7.75 1.40 16.72
CA PRO A 39 -8.08 0.79 15.43
C PRO A 39 -8.32 1.83 14.33
N LYS A 40 -7.71 1.64 13.18
CA LYS A 40 -7.88 2.56 12.06
C LYS A 40 -9.22 2.40 11.35
N THR A 41 -9.68 3.47 10.69
CA THR A 41 -10.74 3.42 9.70
C THR A 41 -10.18 3.67 8.30
N ASN A 42 -10.94 3.31 7.26
CA ASN A 42 -10.51 3.53 5.89
C ASN A 42 -10.30 5.03 5.61
N SER A 43 -9.19 5.40 4.97
CA SER A 43 -8.80 6.78 4.66
C SER A 43 -9.82 7.56 3.82
N PHE A 44 -10.67 6.86 3.05
CA PHE A 44 -11.74 7.47 2.26
C PHE A 44 -13.07 7.58 3.00
N ILE A 45 -13.16 7.04 4.23
CA ILE A 45 -14.33 7.11 5.09
C ILE A 45 -13.99 7.99 6.28
N GLN A 46 -14.45 9.25 6.27
CA GLN A 46 -14.24 10.22 7.35
C GLN A 46 -12.76 10.44 7.75
N GLY A 47 -11.84 10.44 6.76
CA GLY A 47 -10.40 10.58 6.99
C GLY A 47 -10.02 11.79 7.85
N GLU A 48 -10.73 12.91 7.72
CA GLU A 48 -10.51 14.14 8.51
C GLU A 48 -10.85 14.01 10.01
N ARG A 49 -11.60 12.99 10.39
CA ARG A 49 -11.93 12.70 11.79
C ARG A 49 -10.98 11.68 12.42
N GLN A 50 -10.08 11.10 11.62
CA GLN A 50 -9.08 10.18 12.15
C GLN A 50 -7.97 10.97 12.84
N GLU A 51 -7.72 10.61 14.07
CA GLU A 51 -6.54 11.08 14.78
C GLU A 51 -5.30 10.35 14.25
N LEU A 52 -4.22 11.10 14.13
CA LEU A 52 -2.92 10.56 13.80
C LEU A 52 -2.16 10.25 15.08
N GLU A 53 -1.33 9.24 15.03
CA GLU A 53 -0.47 8.88 16.15
C GLU A 53 0.55 10.00 16.42
N ASP A 54 0.97 10.10 17.67
CA ASP A 54 2.08 10.99 18.03
C ASP A 54 3.33 10.64 17.22
N VAL A 55 4.01 11.66 16.70
CA VAL A 55 5.17 11.46 15.80
C VAL A 55 6.27 10.67 16.47
N GLN A 56 6.57 10.94 17.74
CA GLN A 56 7.65 10.25 18.45
C GLN A 56 7.30 8.78 18.71
N THR A 57 6.02 8.51 19.01
CA THR A 57 5.53 7.14 19.19
C THR A 57 5.64 6.36 17.88
N PHE A 58 5.26 6.95 16.75
CA PHE A 58 5.39 6.30 15.45
C PHE A 58 6.86 6.14 15.02
N CYS A 59 7.72 7.13 15.26
CA CYS A 59 9.17 7.01 15.09
C CYS A 59 9.74 5.85 15.90
N GLY A 60 9.31 5.70 17.16
CA GLY A 60 9.70 4.58 18.01
C GLY A 60 9.33 3.21 17.44
N LYS A 61 8.17 3.08 16.75
CA LYS A 61 7.80 1.86 16.05
C LYS A 61 8.74 1.57 14.88
N ILE A 62 9.07 2.60 14.08
CA ILE A 62 10.01 2.47 12.95
C ILE A 62 11.38 2.01 13.47
N GLN A 63 11.93 2.69 14.46
CA GLN A 63 13.22 2.34 15.07
C GLN A 63 13.21 0.92 15.62
N ALA A 64 12.16 0.54 16.36
CA ALA A 64 12.04 -0.81 16.89
C ALA A 64 11.96 -1.88 15.79
N GLY A 65 11.33 -1.56 14.66
CA GLY A 65 11.32 -2.41 13.48
C GLY A 65 12.71 -2.57 12.87
N LYS A 66 13.42 -1.46 12.67
CA LYS A 66 14.82 -1.45 12.15
C LYS A 66 15.77 -2.19 13.08
N ASP A 67 15.68 -1.99 14.39
CA ASP A 67 16.49 -2.70 15.39
C ASP A 67 16.21 -4.23 15.43
N ALA A 68 15.03 -4.64 14.98
CA ALA A 68 14.64 -6.05 14.96
C ALA A 68 14.98 -6.76 13.65
N GLN A 69 15.34 -6.00 12.62
CA GLN A 69 15.69 -6.44 11.28
C GLN A 69 17.02 -7.22 11.29
N HIS A 70 17.12 -8.26 10.49
CA HIS A 70 18.32 -9.07 10.29
C HIS A 70 18.82 -9.02 8.85
N ASP A 71 17.91 -8.78 7.89
CA ASP A 71 18.20 -8.63 6.48
C ASP A 71 18.25 -7.14 6.14
N ASP A 72 19.41 -6.64 5.74
CA ASP A 72 19.63 -5.23 5.40
C ASP A 72 18.77 -4.77 4.20
N ASP A 73 18.33 -5.69 3.35
CA ASP A 73 17.46 -5.42 2.21
C ASP A 73 15.96 -5.35 2.57
N PHE A 74 15.57 -5.72 3.80
CA PHE A 74 14.19 -5.59 4.25
C PHE A 74 13.80 -4.13 4.43
N CYS A 75 12.70 -3.69 3.79
CA CYS A 75 12.27 -2.30 3.75
C CYS A 75 11.12 -1.99 4.72
N ILE A 76 11.22 -0.90 5.48
CA ILE A 76 10.12 -0.30 6.23
C ILE A 76 9.67 0.97 5.51
N VAL A 77 8.44 0.96 4.98
CA VAL A 77 7.80 2.10 4.32
C VAL A 77 6.89 2.80 5.32
N ALA A 78 7.17 4.07 5.61
CA ALA A 78 6.34 4.89 6.49
C ALA A 78 5.28 5.64 5.69
N ARG A 79 3.99 5.34 5.94
CA ARG A 79 2.88 6.01 5.29
C ARG A 79 2.40 7.19 6.11
N VAL A 80 2.42 8.37 5.49
CA VAL A 80 2.01 9.65 6.07
C VAL A 80 0.57 9.94 5.68
N GLU A 81 -0.32 10.01 6.67
CA GLU A 81 -1.75 10.28 6.48
C GLU A 81 -2.15 11.74 6.77
N ALA A 82 -1.19 12.65 6.97
CA ALA A 82 -1.45 14.04 7.31
C ALA A 82 -2.32 14.78 6.27
N LEU A 83 -2.13 14.53 4.96
CA LEU A 83 -2.98 15.12 3.92
C LEU A 83 -4.41 14.55 3.96
N ILE A 84 -4.58 13.28 4.26
CA ILE A 84 -5.90 12.64 4.45
C ILE A 84 -6.63 13.25 5.64
N ALA A 85 -5.90 13.47 6.75
CA ALA A 85 -6.43 14.08 7.97
C ALA A 85 -6.69 15.60 7.82
N GLY A 86 -6.27 16.21 6.70
CA GLY A 86 -6.46 17.64 6.46
C GLY A 86 -5.48 18.54 7.22
N TRP A 87 -4.35 17.99 7.68
CA TRP A 87 -3.34 18.75 8.44
C TRP A 87 -2.35 19.51 7.55
N GLY A 88 -2.45 19.34 6.24
CA GLY A 88 -1.72 20.12 5.24
C GLY A 88 -0.32 19.64 4.93
N LEU A 89 0.32 20.37 3.99
CA LEU A 89 1.59 19.99 3.40
C LEU A 89 2.76 20.08 4.41
N ASP A 90 2.81 21.13 5.20
CA ASP A 90 3.90 21.34 6.16
C ASP A 90 3.97 20.24 7.20
N GLU A 91 2.81 19.81 7.71
CA GLU A 91 2.75 18.69 8.65
C GLU A 91 3.10 17.36 7.98
N ALA A 92 2.67 17.15 6.74
CA ALA A 92 3.03 15.96 5.98
C ALA A 92 4.55 15.87 5.77
N LEU A 93 5.20 16.97 5.42
CA LEU A 93 6.66 17.06 5.27
C LEU A 93 7.39 16.85 6.59
N ARG A 94 6.91 17.47 7.68
CA ARG A 94 7.49 17.32 9.02
C ARG A 94 7.45 15.86 9.48
N ARG A 95 6.33 15.18 9.28
CA ARG A 95 6.16 13.75 9.61
C ARG A 95 7.05 12.88 8.75
N GLY A 96 7.01 13.08 7.43
CA GLY A 96 7.86 12.34 6.50
C GLY A 96 9.34 12.42 6.86
N GLU A 97 9.83 13.61 7.21
CA GLU A 97 11.22 13.82 7.62
C GLU A 97 11.55 13.09 8.93
N ALA A 98 10.69 13.21 9.94
CA ALA A 98 10.88 12.51 11.22
C ALA A 98 10.93 10.98 11.03
N TYR A 99 10.09 10.44 10.15
CA TYR A 99 10.04 9.00 9.87
C TYR A 99 11.26 8.53 9.09
N ARG A 100 11.75 9.32 8.13
CA ARG A 100 13.02 9.08 7.44
C ARG A 100 14.18 9.06 8.42
N GLU A 101 14.27 10.04 9.33
CA GLU A 101 15.31 10.11 10.35
C GLU A 101 15.22 8.96 11.36
N ALA A 102 14.01 8.45 11.62
CA ALA A 102 13.79 7.26 12.44
C ALA A 102 14.20 5.95 11.75
N GLY A 103 14.59 5.99 10.47
CA GLY A 103 15.10 4.85 9.71
C GLY A 103 14.13 4.25 8.70
N ALA A 104 13.01 4.91 8.36
CA ALA A 104 12.17 4.47 7.26
C ALA A 104 12.95 4.51 5.94
N ASP A 105 12.89 3.41 5.18
CA ASP A 105 13.60 3.24 3.90
C ASP A 105 12.90 4.00 2.76
N ALA A 106 11.59 4.22 2.89
CA ALA A 106 10.79 5.03 1.99
C ALA A 106 9.62 5.70 2.72
N VAL A 107 9.10 6.77 2.13
CA VAL A 107 7.88 7.44 2.59
C VAL A 107 6.76 7.22 1.58
N LEU A 108 5.59 6.77 2.05
CA LEU A 108 4.38 6.74 1.25
C LEU A 108 3.53 7.95 1.62
N ILE A 109 3.31 8.84 0.65
CA ILE A 109 2.41 9.99 0.81
C ILE A 109 1.06 9.69 0.19
N HIS A 110 -0.01 9.95 0.93
CA HIS A 110 -1.37 9.61 0.54
C HIS A 110 -2.27 10.84 0.48
N SER A 111 -3.11 10.94 -0.56
CA SER A 111 -4.11 12.00 -0.73
C SER A 111 -5.46 11.43 -1.13
N LYS A 112 -6.54 12.08 -0.67
CA LYS A 112 -7.94 11.79 -1.06
C LYS A 112 -8.44 12.65 -2.22
N GLN A 113 -7.64 13.61 -2.69
CA GLN A 113 -8.01 14.49 -3.77
C GLN A 113 -8.10 13.74 -5.11
N SER A 114 -8.98 14.18 -5.99
CA SER A 114 -9.12 13.62 -7.34
C SER A 114 -8.06 14.11 -8.32
N ARG A 115 -7.25 15.09 -7.90
CA ARG A 115 -6.12 15.67 -8.64
C ARG A 115 -4.83 15.42 -7.87
N PRO A 116 -3.67 15.35 -8.56
CA PRO A 116 -2.39 15.03 -7.96
C PRO A 116 -1.72 16.21 -7.25
N ASP A 117 -2.34 17.40 -7.21
CA ASP A 117 -1.70 18.66 -6.82
C ASP A 117 -0.99 18.58 -5.46
N GLU A 118 -1.61 17.97 -4.44
CA GLU A 118 -1.00 17.78 -3.11
C GLU A 118 0.21 16.85 -3.15
N ILE A 119 0.10 15.75 -3.91
CA ILE A 119 1.18 14.77 -4.07
C ILE A 119 2.38 15.39 -4.80
N LEU A 120 2.13 16.13 -5.88
CA LEU A 120 3.19 16.78 -6.64
C LEU A 120 3.83 17.93 -5.85
N ALA A 121 3.05 18.67 -5.05
CA ALA A 121 3.59 19.67 -4.13
C ALA A 121 4.48 19.01 -3.07
N PHE A 122 4.03 17.91 -2.45
CA PHE A 122 4.85 17.17 -1.50
C PHE A 122 6.14 16.67 -2.16
N ALA A 123 6.07 16.02 -3.32
CA ALA A 123 7.23 15.48 -4.02
C ALA A 123 8.29 16.54 -4.32
N ARG A 124 7.86 17.74 -4.74
CA ARG A 124 8.74 18.87 -5.03
C ARG A 124 9.50 19.36 -3.80
N GLU A 125 8.79 19.55 -2.67
CA GLU A 125 9.38 19.98 -1.40
C GLU A 125 10.19 18.87 -0.74
N TRP A 126 9.81 17.61 -0.96
CA TRP A 126 10.54 16.43 -0.49
C TRP A 126 11.93 16.33 -1.12
N ALA A 127 12.08 16.81 -2.35
CA ALA A 127 13.36 16.92 -3.02
C ALA A 127 14.20 15.63 -2.99
N ASN A 128 13.56 14.49 -3.13
CA ASN A 128 14.19 13.16 -3.24
C ASN A 128 15.06 12.76 -2.03
N ARG A 129 14.69 13.18 -0.81
CA ARG A 129 15.41 12.86 0.44
C ARG A 129 15.46 11.36 0.75
N CYS A 130 14.43 10.63 0.41
CA CYS A 130 14.39 9.17 0.29
C CYS A 130 13.32 8.77 -0.73
N PRO A 131 13.26 7.49 -1.14
CA PRO A 131 12.24 7.01 -2.09
C PRO A 131 10.83 7.40 -1.69
N LEU A 132 10.04 7.88 -2.67
CA LEU A 132 8.62 8.20 -2.50
C LEU A 132 7.74 7.13 -3.13
N VAL A 133 6.74 6.70 -2.36
CA VAL A 133 5.70 5.76 -2.77
C VAL A 133 4.35 6.49 -2.81
N ILE A 134 3.54 6.21 -3.83
CA ILE A 134 2.18 6.76 -3.96
C ILE A 134 1.14 5.70 -4.30
N VAL A 135 -0.13 6.01 -4.02
CA VAL A 135 -1.29 5.17 -4.35
C VAL A 135 -2.33 6.02 -5.09
N PRO A 136 -2.29 6.14 -6.43
CA PRO A 136 -3.08 7.09 -7.20
C PRO A 136 -4.54 6.65 -7.43
N THR A 137 -5.18 5.98 -6.46
CA THR A 137 -6.56 5.48 -6.59
C THR A 137 -7.56 6.58 -6.88
N LYS A 138 -7.38 7.78 -6.31
CA LYS A 138 -8.30 8.92 -6.49
C LYS A 138 -7.93 9.80 -7.67
N TYR A 139 -6.65 9.97 -7.94
CA TYR A 139 -6.12 10.79 -9.04
C TYR A 139 -5.62 9.92 -10.21
N TYR A 140 -6.40 8.86 -10.49
CA TYR A 140 -6.10 7.83 -11.50
C TYR A 140 -5.96 8.36 -12.94
N ALA A 141 -6.50 9.55 -13.22
CA ALA A 141 -6.39 10.19 -14.54
C ALA A 141 -4.99 10.81 -14.81
N THR A 142 -4.12 10.85 -13.78
CA THR A 142 -2.77 11.41 -13.93
C THR A 142 -1.86 10.42 -14.67
N PRO A 143 -1.24 10.82 -15.79
CA PRO A 143 -0.30 9.97 -16.49
C PRO A 143 0.90 9.58 -15.61
N THR A 144 1.39 8.35 -15.74
CA THR A 144 2.54 7.85 -14.96
C THR A 144 3.80 8.67 -15.20
N GLU A 145 3.96 9.24 -16.39
CA GLU A 145 5.10 10.10 -16.73
C GLU A 145 5.20 11.32 -15.81
N VAL A 146 4.06 11.93 -15.45
CA VAL A 146 4.01 13.04 -14.49
C VAL A 146 4.61 12.63 -13.14
N PHE A 147 4.34 11.41 -12.68
CA PHE A 147 4.92 10.91 -11.42
C PHE A 147 6.44 10.70 -11.55
N ARG A 148 6.89 10.17 -12.67
CA ARG A 148 8.32 9.97 -12.96
C ARG A 148 9.09 11.29 -12.99
N GLU A 149 8.55 12.31 -13.67
CA GLU A 149 9.13 13.67 -13.74
C GLU A 149 9.26 14.34 -12.37
N HIS A 150 8.41 13.95 -11.40
CA HIS A 150 8.46 14.46 -10.03
C HIS A 150 9.22 13.58 -9.04
N GLY A 151 9.99 12.59 -9.55
CA GLY A 151 10.85 11.75 -8.70
C GLY A 151 10.11 10.72 -7.84
N ILE A 152 8.86 10.36 -8.20
CA ILE A 152 8.15 9.28 -7.54
C ILE A 152 8.83 7.94 -7.87
N SER A 153 9.24 7.21 -6.84
CA SER A 153 10.02 5.97 -6.99
C SER A 153 9.15 4.74 -7.20
N LEU A 154 7.97 4.69 -6.60
CA LEU A 154 7.06 3.54 -6.68
C LEU A 154 5.60 3.99 -6.72
N VAL A 155 4.84 3.38 -7.63
CA VAL A 155 3.38 3.56 -7.74
C VAL A 155 2.68 2.24 -7.42
N ILE A 156 1.80 2.25 -6.41
CA ILE A 156 0.98 1.10 -6.03
C ILE A 156 -0.39 1.20 -6.68
N TRP A 157 -0.70 0.29 -7.60
CA TRP A 157 -2.01 0.16 -8.23
C TRP A 157 -2.94 -0.68 -7.34
N ALA A 158 -3.41 -0.10 -6.23
CA ALA A 158 -3.96 -0.79 -5.06
C ALA A 158 -5.09 -1.80 -5.34
N ASN A 159 -6.31 -1.34 -5.59
CA ASN A 159 -7.49 -2.23 -5.53
C ASN A 159 -8.11 -2.56 -6.91
N HIS A 160 -7.46 -2.20 -8.00
CA HIS A 160 -8.04 -2.32 -9.34
C HIS A 160 -8.30 -3.78 -9.74
N LEU A 161 -7.40 -4.70 -9.41
CA LEU A 161 -7.57 -6.13 -9.71
C LEU A 161 -8.72 -6.75 -8.92
N VAL A 162 -8.84 -6.43 -7.63
CA VAL A 162 -9.99 -6.88 -6.81
C VAL A 162 -11.30 -6.31 -7.33
N ARG A 163 -11.35 -5.03 -7.70
CA ARG A 163 -12.55 -4.42 -8.29
C ARG A 163 -12.90 -5.04 -9.65
N ALA A 164 -11.90 -5.34 -10.46
CA ALA A 164 -12.10 -6.03 -11.74
C ALA A 164 -12.64 -7.44 -11.54
N SER A 165 -12.09 -8.22 -10.60
CA SER A 165 -12.55 -9.56 -10.28
C SER A 165 -14.02 -9.56 -9.78
N ILE A 166 -14.40 -8.61 -8.92
CA ILE A 166 -15.78 -8.47 -8.45
C ILE A 166 -16.73 -8.23 -9.65
N THR A 167 -16.37 -7.30 -10.53
CA THR A 167 -17.19 -6.99 -11.71
C THR A 167 -17.32 -8.20 -12.63
N ALA A 168 -16.21 -8.90 -12.89
CA ALA A 168 -16.20 -10.09 -13.73
C ALA A 168 -17.02 -11.23 -13.12
N MET A 169 -16.86 -11.52 -11.82
CA MET A 169 -17.63 -12.54 -11.12
C MET A 169 -19.13 -12.25 -11.13
N GLN A 170 -19.52 -10.99 -10.87
CA GLN A 170 -20.93 -10.59 -10.91
C GLN A 170 -21.54 -10.72 -12.31
N ALA A 171 -20.81 -10.31 -13.35
CA ALA A 171 -21.25 -10.42 -14.74
C ALA A 171 -21.41 -11.89 -15.17
N THR A 172 -20.44 -12.74 -14.79
CA THR A 172 -20.46 -14.17 -15.07
C THR A 172 -21.63 -14.86 -14.36
N ALA A 173 -21.81 -14.63 -13.05
CA ALA A 173 -22.92 -15.20 -12.29
C ALA A 173 -24.29 -14.79 -12.85
N ARG A 174 -24.44 -13.52 -13.24
CA ARG A 174 -25.68 -13.04 -13.88
C ARG A 174 -25.94 -13.73 -15.20
N SER A 175 -24.91 -13.83 -16.06
CA SER A 175 -25.05 -14.50 -17.36
C SER A 175 -25.50 -15.96 -17.21
N ILE A 176 -24.91 -16.72 -16.31
CA ILE A 176 -25.30 -18.11 -16.01
C ILE A 176 -26.76 -18.18 -15.52
N PHE A 177 -27.12 -17.29 -14.58
CA PHE A 177 -28.50 -17.24 -14.05
C PHE A 177 -29.56 -16.95 -15.10
N GLU A 178 -29.29 -15.97 -15.98
CA GLU A 178 -30.25 -15.53 -17.01
C GLU A 178 -30.37 -16.51 -18.18
N THR A 179 -29.25 -17.18 -18.53
CA THR A 179 -29.22 -18.07 -19.72
C THR A 179 -29.32 -19.57 -19.38
N GLU A 180 -29.16 -19.93 -18.12
CA GLU A 180 -29.02 -21.32 -17.65
C GLU A 180 -27.96 -22.11 -18.45
N SER A 181 -26.93 -21.45 -18.95
CA SER A 181 -25.92 -21.96 -19.87
C SER A 181 -24.54 -21.39 -19.61
N LEU A 182 -23.49 -22.15 -20.00
CA LEU A 182 -22.09 -21.71 -19.97
C LEU A 182 -21.56 -21.27 -21.34
N VAL A 183 -22.36 -21.40 -22.41
CA VAL A 183 -21.90 -21.13 -23.79
C VAL A 183 -21.33 -19.73 -23.94
N ASP A 184 -22.00 -18.73 -23.37
CA ASP A 184 -21.56 -17.32 -23.42
C ASP A 184 -20.55 -16.94 -22.35
N VAL A 185 -20.21 -17.87 -21.47
CA VAL A 185 -19.33 -17.65 -20.33
C VAL A 185 -17.92 -18.17 -20.59
N GLU A 186 -17.81 -19.38 -21.17
CA GLU A 186 -16.55 -20.12 -21.27
C GLU A 186 -15.45 -19.34 -22.02
N GLY A 187 -15.80 -18.58 -23.03
CA GLY A 187 -14.84 -17.75 -23.77
C GLY A 187 -14.39 -16.46 -23.05
N ARG A 188 -14.95 -16.16 -21.88
CA ARG A 188 -14.69 -14.92 -21.11
C ARG A 188 -14.02 -15.17 -19.77
N VAL A 189 -13.81 -16.44 -19.40
CA VAL A 189 -13.16 -16.84 -18.16
C VAL A 189 -11.83 -17.54 -18.43
N ALA A 190 -10.99 -17.63 -17.41
CA ALA A 190 -9.74 -18.38 -17.51
C ALA A 190 -10.03 -19.85 -17.77
N THR A 191 -9.24 -20.48 -18.64
CA THR A 191 -9.39 -21.89 -18.93
C THR A 191 -9.03 -22.76 -17.72
N VAL A 192 -9.57 -23.97 -17.65
CA VAL A 192 -9.20 -24.95 -16.62
C VAL A 192 -7.68 -25.27 -16.67
N ALA A 193 -7.10 -25.31 -17.87
CA ALA A 193 -5.65 -25.49 -18.03
C ALA A 193 -4.84 -24.36 -17.38
N GLU A 194 -5.32 -23.12 -17.49
CA GLU A 194 -4.65 -21.98 -16.81
C GLU A 194 -4.75 -22.09 -15.29
N ILE A 195 -5.87 -22.57 -14.75
CA ILE A 195 -6.00 -22.83 -13.31
C ILE A 195 -4.96 -23.88 -12.86
N PHE A 196 -4.81 -24.98 -13.60
CA PHE A 196 -3.82 -26.01 -13.30
C PHE A 196 -2.39 -25.47 -13.36
N ARG A 197 -2.07 -24.66 -14.37
CA ARG A 197 -0.77 -24.01 -14.48
C ARG A 197 -0.47 -23.12 -13.27
N LEU A 198 -1.42 -22.29 -12.83
CA LEU A 198 -1.28 -21.41 -11.67
C LEU A 198 -1.15 -22.17 -10.34
N GLN A 199 -1.74 -23.36 -10.24
CA GLN A 199 -1.63 -24.24 -9.07
C GLN A 199 -0.34 -25.05 -9.03
N GLY A 200 0.48 -25.02 -10.08
CA GLY A 200 1.66 -25.88 -10.17
C GLY A 200 1.30 -27.36 -10.27
N ALA A 201 0.17 -27.70 -10.94
CA ALA A 201 -0.32 -29.08 -10.99
C ALA A 201 0.67 -30.07 -11.63
N ASP A 202 1.58 -29.59 -12.46
CA ASP A 202 2.63 -30.41 -13.09
C ASP A 202 3.63 -30.95 -12.04
N GLU A 203 3.84 -30.24 -10.92
CA GLU A 203 4.70 -30.71 -9.82
C GLU A 203 4.16 -31.98 -9.13
N LEU A 204 2.88 -32.29 -9.29
CA LEU A 204 2.27 -33.50 -8.75
C LEU A 204 2.54 -34.75 -9.63
N LEU A 205 3.10 -34.56 -10.81
CA LEU A 205 3.39 -35.63 -11.77
C LEU A 205 4.85 -36.12 -11.70
N GLU A 206 5.70 -35.42 -10.93
CA GLU A 206 7.09 -35.79 -10.64
C GLU A 206 7.22 -36.58 -9.34
#